data_2b271fc36db29095d0e78ddea9e79332
#
_entry.id   2b271fc36db29095d0e78ddea9e79332
#
_cell.length_a   1.000
_cell.length_b   1.000
_cell.length_c   1.000
_cell.angle_alpha   90.00
_cell.angle_beta   90.00
_cell.angle_gamma   90.00
#
_symmetry.space_group_name_H-M   'P 1'
#
loop_
_entity.id
_entity.type
_entity.pdbx_description
1 polymer ?
#
loop_
_entity_poly.entity_id
_entity_poly.type
_entity_poly.pdbx_seq_one_letter_code
_entity_poly.pdbx_strand_id
1 'polypeptide(L)' 'MKTEIKINVELDANRVPEKISWTAPDGGVSNEPAKALMLALWDAKTQEAARIDLWTKDMP' A
#
# COMPACT_ATOMS: atom_id res chain seq x y z
N MET A 1 -5.10 0.52 -22.91
CA MET A 1 -5.75 1.14 -21.76
C MET A 1 -4.85 1.09 -20.55
N LYS A 2 -4.97 2.06 -19.68
CA LYS A 2 -4.18 2.12 -18.45
C LYS A 2 -5.11 2.21 -17.26
N THR A 3 -4.71 1.61 -16.17
CA THR A 3 -5.39 1.77 -14.90
C THR A 3 -4.37 2.11 -13.82
N GLU A 4 -4.85 2.64 -12.71
CA GLU A 4 -4.00 3.02 -11.59
C GLU A 4 -4.49 2.39 -10.31
N ILE A 5 -3.54 2.02 -9.46
CA ILE A 5 -3.82 1.69 -8.08
C ILE A 5 -3.03 2.67 -7.24
N LYS A 6 -3.70 3.39 -6.36
CA LYS A 6 -3.07 4.38 -5.51
C LYS A 6 -3.09 3.91 -4.07
N ILE A 7 -1.96 4.00 -3.42
CA ILE A 7 -1.84 3.67 -2.01
C ILE A 7 -1.30 4.90 -1.30
N ASN A 8 -2.04 5.37 -0.30
CA ASN A 8 -1.66 6.52 0.49
C ASN A 8 -1.30 6.07 1.90
N VAL A 9 -0.14 6.48 2.36
CA VAL A 9 0.33 6.18 3.71
C VAL A 9 0.60 7.51 4.41
N GLU A 10 -0.12 7.77 5.49
CA GLU A 10 0.11 8.94 6.33
C GLU A 10 0.96 8.54 7.52
N LEU A 11 2.03 9.29 7.74
CA LEU A 11 2.96 9.04 8.83
C LEU A 11 2.76 10.06 9.94
N ASP A 12 3.02 9.65 11.17
CA ASP A 12 3.03 10.58 12.28
C ASP A 12 4.38 11.32 12.38
N ALA A 13 4.57 12.11 13.42
CA ALA A 13 5.80 12.89 13.60
C ALA A 13 7.04 12.00 13.74
N ASN A 14 6.88 10.76 14.14
CA ASN A 14 7.98 9.80 14.28
C ASN A 14 8.12 8.91 13.04
N ARG A 15 7.42 9.25 11.95
CA ARG A 15 7.44 8.51 10.69
C ARG A 15 6.90 7.10 10.83
N VAL A 16 5.98 6.90 11.75
CA VAL A 16 5.27 5.63 11.90
C VAL A 16 3.94 5.72 11.16
N PRO A 17 3.54 4.72 10.38
CA PRO A 17 2.27 4.78 9.67
C PRO A 17 1.08 4.93 10.62
N GLU A 18 0.26 5.94 10.36
CA GLU A 18 -0.97 6.21 11.10
C GLU A 18 -2.20 5.76 10.36
N LYS A 19 -2.22 6.02 9.06
CA LYS A 19 -3.36 5.69 8.20
C LYS A 19 -2.87 5.16 6.88
N ILE A 20 -3.51 4.12 6.42
CA ILE A 20 -3.29 3.57 5.10
C ILE A 20 -4.64 3.55 4.39
N SER A 21 -4.69 4.07 3.18
CA SER A 21 -5.90 4.01 2.36
C SER A 21 -5.50 3.68 0.93
N TRP A 22 -6.42 3.11 0.17
CA TRP A 22 -6.12 2.74 -1.20
C TRP A 22 -7.31 2.97 -2.11
N THR A 23 -7.00 3.16 -3.38
CA THR A 23 -7.98 3.42 -4.42
C THR A 23 -7.64 2.57 -5.64
N ALA A 24 -8.61 1.83 -6.12
CA ALA A 24 -8.49 1.04 -7.33
C ALA A 24 -9.79 1.20 -8.13
N PRO A 25 -9.85 2.21 -9.04
CA PRO A 25 -11.10 2.54 -9.72
C PRO A 25 -11.72 1.38 -10.49
N ASP A 26 -10.90 0.58 -11.15
CA ASP A 26 -11.39 -0.56 -11.92
C ASP A 26 -12.00 -1.64 -11.03
N GLY A 27 -11.60 -1.69 -9.77
CA GLY A 27 -12.19 -2.60 -8.80
C GLY A 27 -13.32 -1.98 -7.99
N GLY A 28 -13.67 -0.73 -8.27
CA GLY A 28 -14.71 -0.03 -7.53
C GLY A 28 -14.31 0.40 -6.13
N VAL A 29 -13.01 0.51 -5.87
CA VAL A 29 -12.50 0.85 -4.54
C VAL A 29 -12.06 2.31 -4.54
N SER A 30 -12.51 3.08 -3.56
CA SER A 30 -12.15 4.49 -3.41
C SER A 30 -11.87 4.79 -1.95
N ASN A 31 -10.63 5.21 -1.66
CA ASN A 31 -10.18 5.62 -0.31
C ASN A 31 -10.56 4.62 0.78
N GLU A 32 -10.40 3.33 0.50
CA GLU A 32 -10.67 2.31 1.50
C GLU A 32 -9.57 2.29 2.56
N PRO A 33 -9.92 2.31 3.85
CA PRO A 33 -8.92 2.22 4.89
C PRO A 33 -8.35 0.80 5.01
N ALA A 34 -7.09 0.72 5.36
CA ALA A 34 -6.43 -0.56 5.62
C ALA A 34 -5.53 -0.42 6.84
N LYS A 35 -5.37 -1.50 7.57
CA LYS A 35 -4.49 -1.52 8.74
C LYS A 35 -3.10 -1.99 8.40
N ALA A 36 -2.95 -2.74 7.34
CA ALA A 36 -1.67 -3.27 6.89
C ALA A 36 -1.64 -3.31 5.37
N LEU A 37 -0.44 -3.27 4.83
CA LEU A 37 -0.20 -3.36 3.40
C LEU A 37 0.94 -4.32 3.15
N MET A 38 0.74 -5.22 2.22
CA MET A 38 1.80 -6.08 1.71
C MET A 38 1.82 -5.93 0.19
N LEU A 39 2.94 -5.47 -0.34
CA LEU A 39 3.10 -5.24 -1.77
C LEU A 39 4.35 -5.96 -2.25
N ALA A 40 4.23 -6.74 -3.30
CA ALA A 40 5.37 -7.42 -3.90
C ALA A 40 5.34 -7.18 -5.40
N LEU A 41 6.49 -6.81 -5.95
CA LEU A 41 6.68 -6.59 -7.37
C LEU A 41 7.79 -7.50 -7.87
N TRP A 42 7.47 -8.34 -8.84
CA TRP A 42 8.45 -9.28 -9.39
C TRP A 42 9.25 -8.61 -10.52
N ASP A 43 10.57 -8.62 -10.38
CA ASP A 43 11.47 -8.13 -11.43
C ASP A 43 11.99 -9.33 -12.22
N ALA A 44 11.60 -9.39 -13.50
CA ALA A 44 11.98 -10.51 -14.35
C ALA A 44 13.47 -10.52 -14.70
N LYS A 45 14.14 -9.37 -14.65
CA LYS A 45 15.56 -9.28 -14.97
C LYS A 45 16.43 -9.86 -13.87
N THR A 46 16.16 -9.46 -12.63
CA THR A 46 16.92 -9.91 -11.47
C THR A 46 16.35 -11.18 -10.87
N GLN A 47 15.14 -11.54 -11.25
CA GLN A 47 14.41 -12.67 -10.68
C GLN A 47 14.25 -12.54 -9.16
N GLU A 48 13.97 -11.30 -8.73
CA GLU A 48 13.75 -10.96 -7.34
C GLU A 48 12.44 -10.22 -7.18
N ALA A 49 11.88 -10.27 -5.98
CA ALA A 49 10.71 -9.52 -5.63
C ALA A 49 11.09 -8.33 -4.76
N ALA A 50 10.69 -7.13 -5.18
CA ALA A 50 10.73 -5.98 -4.30
C ALA A 50 9.49 -6.06 -3.42
N ARG A 51 9.65 -5.90 -2.12
CA ARG A 51 8.58 -6.10 -1.17
C ARG A 51 8.50 -4.95 -0.17
N ILE A 52 7.28 -4.49 0.07
CA ILE A 52 7.00 -3.47 1.07
C ILE A 52 5.94 -4.02 2.00
N ASP A 53 6.25 -4.07 3.28
CA ASP A 53 5.30 -4.47 4.32
C ASP A 53 5.17 -3.31 5.30
N LEU A 54 3.95 -2.82 5.47
CA LEU A 54 3.64 -1.71 6.37
C LEU A 54 2.42 -2.06 7.20
N TRP A 55 2.36 -1.55 8.42
CA TRP A 55 1.16 -1.66 9.25
C TRP A 55 1.01 -0.39 10.07
N THR A 56 -0.23 -0.05 10.37
CA THR A 56 -0.51 1.12 11.20
C THR A 56 -0.17 0.83 12.66
N LYS A 57 0.12 1.89 13.41
CA LYS A 57 0.51 1.74 14.81
C LYS A 57 -0.59 1.20 15.71
N ASP A 58 -1.84 1.26 15.26
CA ASP A 58 -2.99 0.74 16.00
C ASP A 58 -3.42 -0.65 15.53
N MET A 59 -2.66 -1.27 14.67
CA MET A 59 -2.96 -2.62 14.22
C MET A 59 -2.66 -3.61 15.34
N PRO A 60 -3.64 -4.48 15.69
CA PRO A 60 -3.41 -5.50 16.71
C PRO A 60 -2.43 -6.58 16.29
#